data_5c4fa95d02fabdef588b0c9e653bd86e
#
_entry.id   5c4fa95d02fabdef588b0c9e653bd86e
#
_cell.length_a   1.000
_cell.length_b   1.000
_cell.length_c   1.000
_cell.angle_alpha   90.00
_cell.angle_beta   90.00
_cell.angle_gamma   90.00
#
_symmetry.space_group_name_H-M   'P 1'
#
loop_
_entity.id
_entity.type
_entity.pdbx_description
1 polymer ?
#
loop_
_entity_poly.entity_id
_entity_poly.type
_entity_poly.pdbx_seq_one_letter_code
_entity_poly.pdbx_strand_id
1 'polypeptide(L)'
;MKQAAQQELLERYFRYVNFITVLRDSYGLQDLSPQHEALLEFIGQSWQDDKPLSVRKLMAVSTMASTATTHRWLKAIIAQGLVEHVLDPTDSRKRLLRPTKLANDFFSAKAKAIAKALK
;
A
#
# COMPACT_ATOMS: atom_id res chain seq x y z
N MET A 1 -27.09 17.17 -19.51
CA MET A 1 -26.27 17.86 -18.55
C MET A 1 -25.68 16.91 -17.50
N LYS A 2 -26.50 16.15 -16.75
CA LYS A 2 -25.98 15.14 -15.82
C LYS A 2 -25.15 14.06 -16.51
N GLN A 3 -25.54 13.66 -17.72
CA GLN A 3 -24.82 12.64 -18.48
C GLN A 3 -23.44 13.13 -18.93
N ALA A 4 -23.35 14.41 -19.34
CA ALA A 4 -22.06 14.98 -19.75
C ALA A 4 -21.10 15.10 -18.57
N ALA A 5 -21.58 15.53 -17.40
CA ALA A 5 -20.78 15.62 -16.19
C ALA A 5 -20.33 14.22 -15.73
N GLN A 6 -21.22 13.25 -15.79
CA GLN A 6 -20.86 11.87 -15.45
C GLN A 6 -19.85 11.30 -16.42
N GLN A 7 -20.01 11.55 -17.70
CA GLN A 7 -19.07 11.06 -18.73
C GLN A 7 -17.66 11.62 -18.48
N GLU A 8 -17.55 12.90 -18.14
CA GLU A 8 -16.27 13.52 -17.82
C GLU A 8 -15.61 12.84 -16.60
N LEU A 9 -16.38 12.54 -15.57
CA LEU A 9 -15.88 11.85 -14.38
C LEU A 9 -15.42 10.44 -14.72
N LEU A 10 -16.17 9.73 -15.57
CA LEU A 10 -15.78 8.37 -16.02
C LEU A 10 -14.48 8.41 -16.81
N GLU A 11 -14.30 9.39 -17.67
CA GLU A 11 -13.05 9.55 -18.42
C GLU A 11 -11.87 9.75 -17.49
N ARG A 12 -12.02 10.59 -16.49
CA ARG A 12 -10.98 10.83 -15.47
C ARG A 12 -10.68 9.57 -14.66
N TYR A 13 -11.72 8.85 -14.27
CA TYR A 13 -11.56 7.61 -13.50
C TYR A 13 -10.76 6.57 -14.30
N PHE A 14 -11.16 6.32 -15.55
CA PHE A 14 -10.47 5.32 -16.38
C PHE A 14 -9.07 5.78 -16.78
N ARG A 15 -8.83 7.07 -16.90
CA ARG A 15 -7.47 7.59 -17.05
C ARG A 15 -6.61 7.24 -15.83
N TYR A 16 -7.16 7.40 -14.63
CA TYR A 16 -6.50 7.00 -13.39
C TYR A 16 -6.21 5.50 -13.37
N VAL A 17 -7.20 4.67 -13.72
CA VAL A 17 -7.03 3.20 -13.78
C VAL A 17 -5.88 2.82 -14.71
N ASN A 18 -5.81 3.46 -15.89
CA ASN A 18 -4.73 3.20 -16.84
C ASN A 18 -3.36 3.62 -16.29
N PHE A 19 -3.28 4.76 -15.62
CA PHE A 19 -2.04 5.21 -14.99
C PHE A 19 -1.57 4.21 -13.93
N ILE A 20 -2.48 3.69 -13.10
CA ILE A 20 -2.13 2.73 -12.06
C ILE A 20 -1.63 1.42 -12.67
N THR A 21 -2.25 0.95 -13.74
CA THR A 21 -1.80 -0.26 -14.45
C THR A 21 -0.35 -0.08 -14.94
N VAL A 22 -0.05 1.05 -15.57
CA VAL A 22 1.29 1.36 -16.06
C VAL A 22 2.28 1.45 -14.88
N LEU A 23 1.88 2.06 -13.77
CA LEU A 23 2.73 2.18 -12.60
C LEU A 23 3.07 0.82 -12.00
N ARG A 24 2.10 -0.09 -11.88
CA ARG A 24 2.36 -1.44 -11.37
C ARG A 24 3.41 -2.14 -12.22
N ASP A 25 3.28 -2.06 -13.54
CA ASP A 25 4.26 -2.66 -14.44
C ASP A 25 5.64 -2.02 -14.27
N SER A 26 5.68 -0.70 -14.18
CA SER A 26 6.93 0.06 -14.06
C SER A 26 7.70 -0.27 -12.78
N TYR A 27 7.00 -0.58 -11.70
CA TYR A 27 7.62 -0.93 -10.41
C TYR A 27 7.76 -2.43 -10.20
N GLY A 28 7.40 -3.25 -11.20
CA GLY A 28 7.47 -4.71 -11.07
C GLY A 28 6.45 -5.28 -10.10
N LEU A 29 5.32 -4.60 -9.92
CA LEU A 29 4.29 -4.95 -8.94
C LEU A 29 2.99 -5.45 -9.59
N GLN A 30 3.07 -5.94 -10.83
CA GLN A 30 1.90 -6.45 -11.55
C GLN A 30 1.25 -7.64 -10.83
N ASP A 31 2.00 -8.39 -10.03
CA ASP A 31 1.49 -9.53 -9.29
C ASP A 31 1.01 -9.18 -7.87
N LEU A 32 1.06 -7.91 -7.51
CA LEU A 32 0.58 -7.46 -6.20
C LEU A 32 -0.93 -7.57 -6.13
N SER A 33 -1.44 -8.50 -5.31
CA SER A 33 -2.88 -8.70 -5.16
C SER A 33 -3.53 -7.55 -4.40
N PRO A 34 -4.84 -7.33 -4.58
CA PRO A 34 -5.55 -6.31 -3.80
C PRO A 34 -5.45 -6.51 -2.28
N GLN A 35 -5.44 -7.75 -1.81
CA GLN A 35 -5.30 -8.07 -0.39
C GLN A 35 -3.91 -7.70 0.13
N HIS A 36 -2.87 -8.04 -0.62
CA HIS A 36 -1.50 -7.68 -0.27
C HIS A 36 -1.33 -6.15 -0.26
N GLU A 37 -1.90 -5.48 -1.24
CA GLU A 37 -1.85 -4.02 -1.30
C GLU A 37 -2.58 -3.38 -0.13
N ALA A 38 -3.74 -3.92 0.26
CA ALA A 38 -4.50 -3.41 1.41
C ALA A 38 -3.69 -3.54 2.70
N LEU A 39 -3.00 -4.66 2.89
CA LEU A 39 -2.13 -4.85 4.05
C LEU A 39 -0.94 -3.87 4.03
N LEU A 40 -0.34 -3.69 2.87
CA LEU A 40 0.74 -2.73 2.68
C LEU A 40 0.28 -1.31 3.05
N GLU A 41 -0.90 -0.92 2.59
CA GLU A 41 -1.47 0.38 2.89
C GLU A 41 -1.75 0.55 4.37
N PHE A 42 -2.24 -0.49 5.03
CA PHE A 42 -2.49 -0.47 6.47
C PHE A 42 -1.19 -0.24 7.25
N ILE A 43 -0.13 -0.96 6.89
CA ILE A 43 1.18 -0.79 7.52
C ILE A 43 1.74 0.61 7.22
N GLY A 44 1.62 1.05 5.98
CA GLY A 44 2.09 2.37 5.56
C GLY A 44 1.37 3.50 6.30
N GLN A 45 0.06 3.39 6.46
CA GLN A 45 -0.73 4.39 7.18
C GLN A 45 -0.34 4.45 8.65
N SER A 46 -0.12 3.30 9.29
CA SER A 46 0.32 3.25 10.69
C SER A 46 1.69 3.90 10.87
N TRP A 47 2.59 3.63 9.95
CA TRP A 47 3.91 4.27 9.97
C TRP A 47 3.79 5.79 9.80
N GLN A 48 2.97 6.24 8.86
CA GLN A 48 2.76 7.65 8.57
C GLN A 48 2.14 8.39 9.75
N ASP A 49 1.26 7.71 10.50
CA ASP A 49 0.57 8.28 11.66
C ASP A 49 1.43 8.22 12.94
N ASP A 50 2.70 7.86 12.82
CA ASP A 50 3.63 7.70 13.93
C ASP A 50 3.15 6.68 14.97
N LYS A 51 2.48 5.63 14.48
CA LYS A 51 2.00 4.49 15.26
C LYS A 51 2.49 3.19 14.61
N PRO A 52 3.82 3.00 14.54
CA PRO A 52 4.37 1.85 13.83
C PRO A 52 3.96 0.54 14.48
N LEU A 53 3.84 -0.51 13.66
CA LEU A 53 3.36 -1.81 14.08
C LEU A 53 4.51 -2.79 14.18
N SER A 54 4.58 -3.53 15.30
CA SER A 54 5.30 -4.80 15.35
C SER A 54 4.44 -5.87 14.68
N VAL A 55 5.01 -7.04 14.36
CA VAL A 55 4.21 -8.15 13.83
C VAL A 55 3.11 -8.54 14.80
N ARG A 56 3.44 -8.60 16.10
CA ARG A 56 2.47 -8.93 17.14
C ARG A 56 1.31 -7.93 17.20
N LYS A 57 1.62 -6.64 17.13
CA LYS A 57 0.60 -5.59 17.14
C LYS A 57 -0.27 -5.66 15.89
N LEU A 58 0.34 -5.88 14.73
CA LEU A 58 -0.40 -6.05 13.49
C LEU A 58 -1.43 -7.16 13.61
N MET A 59 -1.02 -8.32 14.15
CA MET A 59 -1.93 -9.46 14.31
C MET A 59 -3.06 -9.17 15.29
N ALA A 60 -2.79 -8.32 16.30
CA ALA A 60 -3.79 -7.96 17.28
C ALA A 60 -4.83 -6.96 16.76
N VAL A 61 -4.43 -6.05 15.87
CA VAL A 61 -5.32 -4.95 15.42
C VAL A 61 -5.92 -5.16 14.05
N SER A 62 -5.34 -6.03 13.21
CA SER A 62 -5.84 -6.25 11.86
C SER A 62 -7.13 -7.07 11.90
N THR A 63 -8.14 -6.58 11.18
CA THR A 63 -9.42 -7.28 11.00
C THR A 63 -9.63 -7.77 9.58
N MET A 64 -8.61 -7.65 8.72
CA MET A 64 -8.72 -7.97 7.29
C MET A 64 -8.83 -9.47 7.03
N ALA A 65 -8.23 -10.29 7.90
CA ALA A 65 -8.18 -11.73 7.71
C ALA A 65 -7.80 -12.42 9.02
N SER A 66 -7.78 -13.76 9.01
CA SER A 66 -7.27 -14.53 10.15
C SER A 66 -5.78 -14.23 10.36
N THR A 67 -5.28 -14.53 11.55
CA THR A 67 -3.86 -14.37 11.90
C THR A 67 -2.97 -15.13 10.92
N ALA A 68 -3.32 -16.39 10.63
CA ALA A 68 -2.54 -17.21 9.70
C ALA A 68 -2.48 -16.62 8.30
N THR A 69 -3.60 -16.13 7.79
CA THR A 69 -3.66 -15.50 6.46
C THR A 69 -2.90 -14.18 6.45
N THR A 70 -3.04 -13.36 7.50
CA THR A 70 -2.31 -12.09 7.61
C THR A 70 -0.80 -12.33 7.63
N HIS A 71 -0.33 -13.37 8.34
CA HIS A 71 1.08 -13.75 8.32
C HIS A 71 1.56 -14.10 6.90
N ARG A 72 0.77 -14.87 6.15
CA ARG A 72 1.14 -15.22 4.77
C ARG A 72 1.24 -13.99 3.88
N TRP A 73 0.28 -13.07 3.99
CA TRP A 73 0.29 -11.82 3.23
C TRP A 73 1.51 -10.95 3.59
N LEU A 74 1.81 -10.87 4.89
CA LEU A 74 2.97 -10.13 5.35
C LEU A 74 4.27 -10.69 4.77
N LYS A 75 4.44 -12.02 4.80
CA LYS A 75 5.61 -12.66 4.20
C LYS A 75 5.70 -12.36 2.71
N ALA A 76 4.57 -12.36 2.00
CA ALA A 76 4.55 -12.08 0.57
C ALA A 76 5.01 -10.65 0.26
N ILE A 77 4.49 -9.64 0.98
CA ILE A 77 4.88 -8.25 0.72
C ILE A 77 6.31 -7.94 1.17
N ILE A 78 6.80 -8.63 2.20
CA ILE A 78 8.23 -8.55 2.57
C ILE A 78 9.09 -9.15 1.46
N ALA A 79 8.72 -10.31 0.93
CA ALA A 79 9.45 -10.96 -0.16
C ALA A 79 9.47 -10.10 -1.43
N GLN A 80 8.43 -9.32 -1.68
CA GLN A 80 8.36 -8.38 -2.81
C GLN A 80 9.16 -7.10 -2.57
N GLY A 81 9.77 -6.96 -1.41
CA GLY A 81 10.57 -5.77 -1.09
C GLY A 81 9.75 -4.53 -0.72
N LEU A 82 8.51 -4.72 -0.28
CA LEU A 82 7.60 -3.60 0.00
C LEU A 82 7.55 -3.21 1.47
N VAL A 83 7.89 -4.14 2.36
CA VAL A 83 7.94 -3.91 3.82
C VAL A 83 9.24 -4.47 4.35
N GLU A 84 9.81 -3.79 5.34
CA GLU A 84 11.03 -4.22 6.00
C GLU A 84 10.87 -4.10 7.52
N HIS A 85 11.70 -4.86 8.25
CA HIS A 85 11.80 -4.75 9.69
C HIS A 85 12.85 -3.72 10.06
N VAL A 86 12.52 -2.86 11.03
CA VAL A 86 13.50 -1.93 11.62
C VAL A 86 13.44 -2.07 13.13
N LEU A 87 14.56 -1.81 13.80
CA LEU A 87 14.61 -1.87 15.25
C LEU A 87 13.81 -0.71 15.85
N ASP A 88 13.08 -1.01 16.94
CA ASP A 88 12.41 0.03 17.71
C ASP A 88 13.48 0.88 18.43
N PRO A 89 13.48 2.21 18.24
CA PRO A 89 14.48 3.07 18.90
C PRO A 89 14.44 3.00 20.43
N THR A 90 13.27 2.64 20.98
CA THR A 90 13.07 2.61 22.44
C THR A 90 13.17 1.22 23.05
N ASP A 91 13.15 0.17 22.26
CA ASP A 91 13.25 -1.22 22.71
C ASP A 91 13.94 -2.08 21.67
N SER A 92 15.22 -2.37 21.87
CA SER A 92 16.04 -3.13 20.94
C SER A 92 15.57 -4.57 20.71
N ARG A 93 14.64 -5.06 21.53
CA ARG A 93 14.06 -6.40 21.35
C ARG A 93 12.87 -6.40 20.40
N LYS A 94 12.32 -5.23 20.06
CA LYS A 94 11.19 -5.08 19.16
C LYS A 94 11.64 -4.69 17.77
N ARG A 95 10.97 -5.26 16.78
CA ARG A 95 11.12 -4.86 15.38
C ARG A 95 9.82 -4.28 14.91
N LEU A 96 9.91 -3.18 14.19
CA LEU A 96 8.75 -2.49 13.64
C LEU A 96 8.69 -2.70 12.12
N LEU A 97 7.48 -2.72 11.61
CA LEU A 97 7.24 -2.85 10.16
C LEU A 97 7.21 -1.47 9.54
N ARG A 98 7.98 -1.31 8.48
CA ARG A 98 8.11 -0.04 7.77
C ARG A 98 7.97 -0.28 6.26
N PRO A 99 7.22 0.58 5.53
CA PRO A 99 7.28 0.55 4.08
C PRO A 99 8.71 0.85 3.60
N THR A 100 9.15 0.12 2.59
CA THR A 100 10.48 0.33 1.99
C THR A 100 10.48 1.57 1.10
N LYS A 101 11.67 1.96 0.63
CA LYS A 101 11.78 3.01 -0.39
C LYS A 101 10.95 2.65 -1.62
N LEU A 102 10.97 1.40 -2.08
CA LEU A 102 10.17 0.95 -3.21
C LEU A 102 8.68 1.20 -2.97
N ALA A 103 8.17 0.83 -1.79
CA ALA A 103 6.77 1.05 -1.45
C ALA A 103 6.43 2.54 -1.42
N ASN A 104 7.28 3.35 -0.81
CA ASN A 104 7.05 4.80 -0.73
C ASN A 104 7.11 5.47 -2.10
N ASP A 105 8.00 5.03 -2.97
CA ASP A 105 8.08 5.52 -4.35
C ASP A 105 6.79 5.17 -5.11
N PHE A 106 6.28 3.96 -4.92
CA PHE A 106 5.02 3.53 -5.53
C PHE A 106 3.84 4.36 -5.01
N PHE A 107 3.73 4.56 -3.69
CA PHE A 107 2.69 5.42 -3.10
C PHE A 107 2.76 6.84 -3.66
N SER A 108 3.96 7.40 -3.75
CA SER A 108 4.15 8.76 -4.29
C SER A 108 3.75 8.85 -5.75
N ALA A 109 4.09 7.84 -6.54
CA ALA A 109 3.70 7.77 -7.95
C ALA A 109 2.19 7.67 -8.11
N LYS A 110 1.51 6.91 -7.24
CA LYS A 110 0.04 6.84 -7.24
C LYS A 110 -0.58 8.20 -6.92
N ALA A 111 -0.03 8.92 -5.96
CA ALA A 111 -0.50 10.28 -5.65
C ALA A 111 -0.37 11.22 -6.86
N LYS A 112 0.76 11.14 -7.57
CA LYS A 112 0.96 11.92 -8.80
C LYS A 112 -0.04 11.51 -9.89
N ALA A 113 -0.36 10.23 -9.99
CA ALA A 113 -1.35 9.73 -10.96
C ALA A 113 -2.75 10.28 -10.67
N ILE A 114 -3.13 10.41 -9.40
CA ILE A 114 -4.40 11.02 -9.01
C ILE A 114 -4.47 12.47 -9.51
N ALA A 115 -3.44 13.26 -9.23
CA ALA A 115 -3.37 14.66 -9.66
C ALA A 115 -3.44 14.78 -11.19
N LYS A 116 -2.74 13.91 -11.89
CA LYS A 116 -2.68 13.88 -13.35
C LYS A 116 -4.02 13.52 -13.98
N ALA A 117 -4.74 12.58 -13.36
CA ALA A 117 -6.03 12.12 -13.87
C ALA A 117 -7.13 13.19 -13.74
N LEU A 118 -6.98 14.12 -12.79
CA LEU A 118 -7.96 15.18 -12.54
C LEU A 118 -7.81 16.39 -13.47
N LYS A 119 -6.74 16.45 -14.24
CA LYS A 119 -6.49 17.58 -15.15
C LYS A 119 -7.29 17.50 -16.47
#